data_08e05f8b7e1ca9ff6feb8e34864cc110
#
_entry.id   08e05f8b7e1ca9ff6feb8e34864cc110
#
_cell.length_a   1.000
_cell.length_b   1.000
_cell.length_c   1.000
_cell.angle_alpha   90.00
_cell.angle_beta   90.00
_cell.angle_gamma   90.00
#
_symmetry.space_group_name_H-M   'P 1'
#
loop_
_entity.id
_entity.type
_entity.pdbx_description
1 polymer ?
#
loop_
_entity_poly.entity_id
_entity_poly.type
_entity_poly.pdbx_seq_one_letter_code
_entity_poly.pdbx_strand_id
1 'polypeptide(L)'
;SDILPLLEQLVQAGKKLFIIAEDVEGEALSTLIVNRLRGTLNVVCVKAPGFGDRRKEMLQDIAVLTGGQVISEELGLTLKDATVDMLGRARQVKVTKENTIIVDGMGDKQAIADRVAQIRNQIGLTTSEYDKEKLQERLAKMAGGVAVIKVGAATETEMKEKKLRIEDALNATKAAVEEGIVAGGGTIYVNVIPAVTALLNEVEG
;
A
#
# COMPACT_ATOMS: atom_id res chain seq x y z
N SER A 1 -17.18 -14.01 -16.04
CA SER A 1 -18.55 -14.45 -15.67
C SER A 1 -18.68 -14.76 -14.19
N ASP A 2 -17.68 -15.30 -13.53
CA ASP A 2 -17.79 -15.84 -12.17
C ASP A 2 -18.03 -14.78 -11.08
N ILE A 3 -17.62 -13.54 -11.31
CA ILE A 3 -17.85 -12.41 -10.38
C ILE A 3 -19.24 -11.76 -10.56
N LEU A 4 -19.99 -12.07 -11.63
CA LEU A 4 -21.25 -11.40 -11.94
C LEU A 4 -22.30 -11.46 -10.80
N PRO A 5 -22.52 -12.61 -10.14
CA PRO A 5 -23.50 -12.67 -9.05
C PRO A 5 -23.17 -11.73 -7.89
N LEU A 6 -21.89 -11.55 -7.58
CA LEU A 6 -21.41 -10.62 -6.57
C LEU A 6 -21.62 -9.15 -7.01
N LEU A 7 -21.32 -8.85 -8.29
CA LEU A 7 -21.54 -7.50 -8.83
C LEU A 7 -23.01 -7.10 -8.81
N GLU A 8 -23.93 -8.01 -9.15
CA GLU A 8 -25.38 -7.77 -9.09
C GLU A 8 -25.85 -7.41 -7.68
N GLN A 9 -25.39 -8.14 -6.67
CA GLN A 9 -25.70 -7.85 -5.26
C GLN A 9 -25.20 -6.46 -4.86
N LEU A 10 -23.98 -6.08 -5.27
CA LEU A 10 -23.39 -4.78 -4.95
C LEU A 10 -24.13 -3.63 -5.66
N VAL A 11 -24.54 -3.82 -6.90
CA VAL A 11 -25.35 -2.85 -7.66
C VAL A 11 -26.69 -2.62 -6.97
N GLN A 12 -27.39 -3.70 -6.61
CA GLN A 12 -28.68 -3.63 -5.89
C GLN A 12 -28.54 -2.92 -4.53
N ALA A 13 -27.41 -3.15 -3.84
CA ALA A 13 -27.11 -2.51 -2.57
C ALA A 13 -26.56 -1.07 -2.70
N GLY A 14 -26.32 -0.57 -3.91
CA GLY A 14 -25.75 0.76 -4.17
C GLY A 14 -24.33 0.93 -3.60
N LYS A 15 -23.57 -0.16 -3.46
CA LYS A 15 -22.25 -0.15 -2.85
C LYS A 15 -21.15 0.12 -3.87
N LYS A 16 -20.09 0.79 -3.42
CA LYS A 16 -18.87 0.97 -4.20
C LYS A 16 -17.97 -0.24 -4.02
N LEU A 17 -17.28 -0.67 -5.08
CA LEU A 17 -16.38 -1.82 -5.05
C LEU A 17 -14.94 -1.40 -5.37
N PHE A 18 -14.03 -1.84 -4.53
CA PHE A 18 -12.60 -1.77 -4.79
C PHE A 18 -12.05 -3.19 -4.91
N ILE A 19 -11.43 -3.50 -6.04
CA ILE A 19 -10.89 -4.83 -6.36
C ILE A 19 -9.37 -4.75 -6.33
N ILE A 20 -8.77 -5.64 -5.57
CA ILE A 20 -7.32 -5.90 -5.58
C ILE A 20 -7.15 -7.32 -6.10
N ALA A 21 -6.59 -7.47 -7.28
CA ALA A 21 -6.42 -8.78 -7.91
C ALA A 21 -5.04 -8.89 -8.55
N GLU A 22 -4.59 -10.11 -8.78
CA GLU A 22 -3.34 -10.38 -9.50
C GLU A 22 -3.36 -9.77 -10.89
N ASP A 23 -4.46 -9.99 -11.62
CA ASP A 23 -4.79 -9.29 -12.85
C ASP A 23 -6.30 -9.19 -13.06
N VAL A 24 -6.72 -8.24 -13.91
CA VAL A 24 -8.09 -8.08 -14.39
C VAL A 24 -8.02 -7.80 -15.88
N GLU A 25 -8.38 -8.79 -16.69
CA GLU A 25 -8.20 -8.78 -18.15
C GLU A 25 -9.46 -9.17 -18.90
N GLY A 26 -9.40 -9.00 -20.22
CA GLY A 26 -10.37 -9.52 -21.17
C GLY A 26 -11.80 -9.07 -20.89
N GLU A 27 -12.71 -10.02 -20.87
CA GLU A 27 -14.15 -9.79 -20.71
C GLU A 27 -14.49 -9.23 -19.33
N ALA A 28 -13.77 -9.65 -18.28
CA ALA A 28 -13.99 -9.14 -16.93
C ALA A 28 -13.69 -7.63 -16.84
N LEU A 29 -12.57 -7.19 -17.38
CA LEU A 29 -12.20 -5.78 -17.42
C LEU A 29 -13.20 -4.96 -18.24
N SER A 30 -13.57 -5.46 -19.43
CA SER A 30 -14.54 -4.82 -20.31
C SER A 30 -15.90 -4.63 -19.62
N THR A 31 -16.37 -5.66 -18.92
CA THR A 31 -17.63 -5.64 -18.16
C THR A 31 -17.59 -4.58 -17.06
N LEU A 32 -16.51 -4.52 -16.28
CA LEU A 32 -16.36 -3.53 -15.21
C LEU A 32 -16.30 -2.10 -15.76
N ILE A 33 -15.56 -1.87 -16.86
CA ILE A 33 -15.48 -0.56 -17.51
C ILE A 33 -16.83 -0.10 -18.03
N VAL A 34 -17.57 -0.96 -18.74
CA VAL A 34 -18.89 -0.62 -19.31
C VAL A 34 -19.87 -0.25 -18.19
N ASN A 35 -19.93 -1.03 -17.11
CA ASN A 35 -20.83 -0.75 -15.99
C ASN A 35 -20.44 0.53 -15.25
N ARG A 36 -19.14 0.83 -15.13
CA ARG A 36 -18.67 2.09 -14.56
C ARG A 36 -19.04 3.29 -15.43
N LEU A 37 -18.84 3.20 -16.75
CA LEU A 37 -19.21 4.27 -17.70
C LEU A 37 -20.72 4.54 -17.74
N ARG A 38 -21.53 3.51 -17.60
CA ARG A 38 -22.99 3.60 -17.47
C ARG A 38 -23.45 4.16 -16.11
N GLY A 39 -22.54 4.28 -15.14
CA GLY A 39 -22.88 4.72 -13.79
C GLY A 39 -23.66 3.67 -12.95
N THR A 40 -23.81 2.45 -13.45
CA THR A 40 -24.49 1.37 -12.73
C THR A 40 -23.65 0.78 -11.61
N LEU A 41 -22.32 0.77 -11.76
CA LEU A 41 -21.40 0.29 -10.73
C LEU A 41 -20.24 1.26 -10.53
N ASN A 42 -20.01 1.67 -9.29
CA ASN A 42 -18.82 2.44 -8.94
C ASN A 42 -17.71 1.48 -8.52
N VAL A 43 -16.81 1.15 -9.45
CA VAL A 43 -15.74 0.16 -9.27
C VAL A 43 -14.38 0.73 -9.63
N VAL A 44 -13.37 0.36 -8.87
CA VAL A 44 -11.95 0.58 -9.17
C VAL A 44 -11.19 -0.72 -8.96
N CYS A 45 -10.30 -1.05 -9.89
CA CYS A 45 -9.43 -2.22 -9.82
C CYS A 45 -7.97 -1.79 -9.77
N VAL A 46 -7.18 -2.47 -8.96
CA VAL A 46 -5.72 -2.32 -8.92
C VAL A 46 -5.04 -3.68 -8.90
N LYS A 47 -3.82 -3.72 -9.38
CA LYS A 47 -2.99 -4.93 -9.25
C LYS A 47 -2.58 -5.16 -7.81
N ALA A 48 -2.56 -6.42 -7.39
CA ALA A 48 -2.11 -6.82 -6.07
C ALA A 48 -0.62 -6.47 -5.88
N PRO A 49 -0.23 -5.97 -4.71
CA PRO A 49 1.15 -5.61 -4.42
C PRO A 49 2.04 -6.84 -4.26
N GLY A 50 3.30 -6.73 -4.66
CA GLY A 50 4.29 -7.79 -4.52
C GLY A 50 4.12 -8.94 -5.49
N PHE A 51 4.89 -10.03 -5.26
CA PHE A 51 4.92 -11.23 -6.09
C PHE A 51 5.02 -12.48 -5.21
N GLY A 52 4.54 -13.63 -5.73
CA GLY A 52 4.62 -14.93 -5.05
C GLY A 52 4.02 -14.91 -3.64
N ASP A 53 4.68 -15.54 -2.69
CA ASP A 53 4.19 -15.66 -1.31
C ASP A 53 4.07 -14.32 -0.60
N ARG A 54 4.91 -13.33 -0.94
CA ARG A 54 4.75 -11.97 -0.42
C ARG A 54 3.43 -11.33 -0.82
N ARG A 55 2.98 -11.54 -2.04
CA ARG A 55 1.67 -11.05 -2.50
C ARG A 55 0.56 -11.64 -1.65
N LYS A 56 0.60 -12.95 -1.39
CA LYS A 56 -0.37 -13.64 -0.54
C LYS A 56 -0.42 -13.05 0.87
N GLU A 57 0.75 -12.86 1.46
CA GLU A 57 0.89 -12.27 2.78
C GLU A 57 0.38 -10.82 2.85
N MET A 58 0.68 -10.00 1.85
CA MET A 58 0.20 -8.61 1.78
C MET A 58 -1.32 -8.55 1.56
N LEU A 59 -1.88 -9.44 0.74
CA LEU A 59 -3.33 -9.54 0.57
C LEU A 59 -4.01 -9.97 1.86
N GLN A 60 -3.42 -10.90 2.60
CA GLN A 60 -3.91 -11.32 3.91
C GLN A 60 -3.86 -10.18 4.93
N ASP A 61 -2.80 -9.38 4.93
CA ASP A 61 -2.71 -8.19 5.79
C ASP A 61 -3.84 -7.19 5.48
N ILE A 62 -4.12 -6.94 4.20
CA ILE A 62 -5.21 -6.07 3.76
C ILE A 62 -6.57 -6.66 4.17
N ALA A 63 -6.78 -7.96 4.02
CA ALA A 63 -7.99 -8.64 4.42
C ALA A 63 -8.25 -8.49 5.93
N VAL A 64 -7.24 -8.72 6.76
CA VAL A 64 -7.34 -8.53 8.22
C VAL A 64 -7.64 -7.07 8.58
N LEU A 65 -6.95 -6.10 7.95
CA LEU A 65 -7.19 -4.67 8.19
C LEU A 65 -8.60 -4.22 7.83
N THR A 66 -9.21 -4.84 6.84
CA THR A 66 -10.52 -4.44 6.32
C THR A 66 -11.66 -5.33 6.80
N GLY A 67 -11.34 -6.45 7.45
CA GLY A 67 -12.32 -7.43 7.90
C GLY A 67 -12.90 -8.28 6.78
N GLY A 68 -12.15 -8.44 5.68
CA GLY A 68 -12.52 -9.28 4.54
C GLY A 68 -11.74 -10.58 4.50
N GLN A 69 -11.90 -11.31 3.40
CA GLN A 69 -11.20 -12.56 3.13
C GLN A 69 -10.49 -12.50 1.78
N VAL A 70 -9.35 -13.15 1.68
CA VAL A 70 -8.67 -13.38 0.40
C VAL A 70 -9.38 -14.53 -0.31
N ILE A 71 -9.88 -14.28 -1.52
CA ILE A 71 -10.50 -15.29 -2.37
C ILE A 71 -9.41 -15.92 -3.23
N SER A 72 -9.07 -17.16 -2.93
CA SER A 72 -8.02 -17.91 -3.61
C SER A 72 -8.38 -19.39 -3.64
N GLU A 73 -8.13 -20.03 -4.77
CA GLU A 73 -8.32 -21.47 -4.94
C GLU A 73 -7.47 -22.28 -3.95
N GLU A 74 -6.29 -21.80 -3.59
CA GLU A 74 -5.44 -22.43 -2.56
C GLU A 74 -6.11 -22.45 -1.19
N LEU A 75 -6.98 -21.50 -0.90
CA LEU A 75 -7.79 -21.45 0.32
C LEU A 75 -9.15 -22.16 0.17
N GLY A 76 -9.37 -22.81 -0.98
CA GLY A 76 -10.65 -23.48 -1.29
C GLY A 76 -11.79 -22.52 -1.59
N LEU A 77 -11.50 -21.25 -1.87
CA LEU A 77 -12.50 -20.22 -2.18
C LEU A 77 -12.46 -19.87 -3.66
N THR A 78 -13.60 -19.94 -4.33
CA THR A 78 -13.75 -19.51 -5.72
C THR A 78 -14.51 -18.19 -5.83
N LEU A 79 -14.34 -17.48 -6.94
CA LEU A 79 -15.08 -16.23 -7.18
C LEU A 79 -16.60 -16.46 -7.29
N LYS A 80 -17.04 -17.67 -7.64
CA LYS A 80 -18.44 -18.04 -7.73
C LYS A 80 -19.11 -18.10 -6.37
N ASP A 81 -18.35 -18.53 -5.36
CA ASP A 81 -18.82 -18.70 -3.99
C ASP A 81 -18.68 -17.40 -3.18
N ALA A 82 -18.10 -16.35 -3.78
CA ALA A 82 -17.87 -15.08 -3.11
C ALA A 82 -19.20 -14.39 -2.79
N THR A 83 -19.36 -14.01 -1.52
CA THR A 83 -20.50 -13.26 -1.01
C THR A 83 -20.10 -11.89 -0.50
N VAL A 84 -21.08 -10.99 -0.36
CA VAL A 84 -20.82 -9.63 0.16
C VAL A 84 -20.24 -9.63 1.58
N ASP A 85 -20.53 -10.64 2.37
CA ASP A 85 -20.04 -10.77 3.75
C ASP A 85 -18.54 -11.14 3.81
N MET A 86 -17.99 -11.70 2.74
CA MET A 86 -16.56 -11.98 2.62
C MET A 86 -15.75 -10.74 2.25
N LEU A 87 -16.42 -9.64 1.86
CA LEU A 87 -15.73 -8.42 1.43
C LEU A 87 -15.32 -7.58 2.63
N GLY A 88 -14.07 -7.11 2.58
CA GLY A 88 -13.57 -6.11 3.51
C GLY A 88 -14.25 -4.76 3.34
N ARG A 89 -14.16 -3.93 4.36
CA ARG A 89 -14.71 -2.57 4.37
C ARG A 89 -13.68 -1.56 4.84
N ALA A 90 -13.74 -0.37 4.26
CA ALA A 90 -12.93 0.76 4.69
C ALA A 90 -13.73 2.06 4.56
N ARG A 91 -13.40 3.06 5.36
CA ARG A 91 -14.04 4.37 5.26
C ARG A 91 -13.74 5.04 3.92
N GLN A 92 -12.51 4.94 3.46
CA GLN A 92 -12.06 5.55 2.21
C GLN A 92 -10.93 4.74 1.57
N VAL A 93 -10.97 4.64 0.25
CA VAL A 93 -9.84 4.17 -0.56
C VAL A 93 -9.47 5.26 -1.54
N LYS A 94 -8.21 5.67 -1.55
CA LYS A 94 -7.65 6.65 -2.48
C LYS A 94 -6.66 5.94 -3.40
N VAL A 95 -6.94 5.95 -4.68
CA VAL A 95 -6.09 5.34 -5.71
C VAL A 95 -5.48 6.46 -6.55
N THR A 96 -4.16 6.43 -6.69
CA THR A 96 -3.40 7.28 -7.60
C THR A 96 -2.66 6.41 -8.60
N LYS A 97 -1.88 6.99 -9.48
CA LYS A 97 -1.09 6.26 -10.46
C LYS A 97 -0.03 5.36 -9.79
N GLU A 98 0.60 5.85 -8.73
CA GLU A 98 1.69 5.15 -8.03
C GLU A 98 1.25 4.44 -6.74
N ASN A 99 0.20 4.95 -6.09
CA ASN A 99 -0.14 4.52 -4.73
C ASN A 99 -1.63 4.26 -4.54
N THR A 100 -1.92 3.26 -3.72
CA THR A 100 -3.25 3.00 -3.17
C THR A 100 -3.19 3.14 -1.64
N ILE A 101 -4.09 3.96 -1.10
CA ILE A 101 -4.19 4.22 0.33
C ILE A 101 -5.56 3.78 0.81
N ILE A 102 -5.58 2.84 1.75
CA ILE A 102 -6.79 2.38 2.45
C ILE A 102 -6.82 3.06 3.82
N VAL A 103 -7.87 3.82 4.08
CA VAL A 103 -8.01 4.61 5.32
C VAL A 103 -9.15 4.04 6.15
N ASP A 104 -8.87 3.79 7.42
CA ASP A 104 -9.81 3.28 8.41
C ASP A 104 -10.51 2.00 7.91
N GLY A 105 -9.72 0.95 7.73
CA GLY A 105 -10.24 -0.40 7.53
C GLY A 105 -11.08 -0.83 8.73
N MET A 106 -12.16 -1.54 8.47
CA MET A 106 -13.13 -1.94 9.48
C MET A 106 -12.90 -3.38 9.98
N GLY A 107 -11.64 -3.83 9.98
CA GLY A 107 -11.25 -5.12 10.53
C GLY A 107 -11.37 -5.19 12.04
N ASP A 108 -11.43 -6.41 12.57
CA ASP A 108 -11.45 -6.64 14.00
C ASP A 108 -10.12 -6.23 14.64
N LYS A 109 -10.19 -5.45 15.72
CA LYS A 109 -9.00 -4.92 16.40
C LYS A 109 -8.11 -6.01 16.99
N GLN A 110 -8.71 -7.09 17.49
CA GLN A 110 -7.94 -8.19 18.06
C GLN A 110 -7.24 -8.97 16.94
N ALA A 111 -7.92 -9.26 15.85
CA ALA A 111 -7.32 -9.91 14.68
C ALA A 111 -6.16 -9.08 14.10
N ILE A 112 -6.28 -7.76 14.06
CA ILE A 112 -5.20 -6.86 13.64
C ILE A 112 -4.02 -6.94 14.62
N ALA A 113 -4.28 -6.91 15.94
CA ALA A 113 -3.24 -7.01 16.96
C ALA A 113 -2.50 -8.37 16.88
N ASP A 114 -3.24 -9.44 16.70
CA ASP A 114 -2.67 -10.79 16.55
C ASP A 114 -1.80 -10.90 15.30
N ARG A 115 -2.25 -10.30 14.18
CA ARG A 115 -1.47 -10.26 12.94
C ARG A 115 -0.19 -9.45 13.11
N VAL A 116 -0.25 -8.31 13.78
CA VAL A 116 0.93 -7.50 14.13
C VAL A 116 1.92 -8.29 15.00
N ALA A 117 1.43 -9.01 16.00
CA ALA A 117 2.26 -9.89 16.85
C ALA A 117 2.92 -11.01 16.03
N GLN A 118 2.20 -11.61 15.11
CA GLN A 118 2.73 -12.63 14.19
C GLN A 118 3.89 -12.08 13.34
N ILE A 119 3.72 -10.91 12.73
CA ILE A 119 4.78 -10.28 11.92
C ILE A 119 6.00 -9.95 12.80
N ARG A 120 5.81 -9.41 14.02
CA ARG A 120 6.92 -9.16 14.96
C ARG A 120 7.70 -10.42 15.31
N ASN A 121 7.01 -11.52 15.53
CA ASN A 121 7.64 -12.80 15.79
C ASN A 121 8.46 -13.28 14.58
N GLN A 122 7.95 -13.14 13.35
CA GLN A 122 8.67 -13.45 12.12
C GLN A 122 9.94 -12.61 11.98
N ILE A 123 9.91 -11.32 12.31
CA ILE A 123 11.09 -10.44 12.32
C ILE A 123 12.17 -10.97 13.28
N GLY A 124 11.75 -11.46 14.44
CA GLY A 124 12.68 -12.02 15.44
C GLY A 124 13.30 -13.37 15.04
N LEU A 125 12.65 -14.13 14.19
CA LEU A 125 13.08 -15.46 13.76
C LEU A 125 13.90 -15.45 12.47
N THR A 126 13.72 -14.45 11.61
CA THR A 126 14.44 -14.39 10.33
C THR A 126 15.89 -13.99 10.50
N THR A 127 16.78 -14.70 9.79
CA THR A 127 18.20 -14.39 9.72
C THR A 127 18.59 -13.56 8.48
N SER A 128 17.65 -13.41 7.55
CA SER A 128 17.83 -12.63 6.32
C SER A 128 17.53 -11.16 6.60
N GLU A 129 18.50 -10.28 6.47
CA GLU A 129 18.31 -8.83 6.63
C GLU A 129 17.31 -8.27 5.60
N TYR A 130 17.32 -8.81 4.38
CA TYR A 130 16.35 -8.42 3.36
C TYR A 130 14.91 -8.79 3.74
N ASP A 131 14.68 -10.01 4.26
CA ASP A 131 13.34 -10.42 4.68
C ASP A 131 12.90 -9.65 5.91
N LYS A 132 13.82 -9.35 6.82
CA LYS A 132 13.58 -8.52 7.99
C LYS A 132 13.12 -7.11 7.60
N GLU A 133 13.77 -6.47 6.64
CA GLU A 133 13.35 -5.18 6.09
C GLU A 133 11.93 -5.25 5.53
N LYS A 134 11.62 -6.27 4.72
CA LYS A 134 10.29 -6.44 4.12
C LYS A 134 9.20 -6.75 5.15
N LEU A 135 9.52 -7.48 6.20
CA LEU A 135 8.60 -7.69 7.33
C LEU A 135 8.38 -6.39 8.13
N GLN A 136 9.43 -5.57 8.31
CA GLN A 136 9.32 -4.27 8.96
C GLN A 136 8.44 -3.31 8.15
N GLU A 137 8.56 -3.29 6.82
CA GLU A 137 7.66 -2.52 5.94
C GLU A 137 6.18 -2.95 6.13
N ARG A 138 5.91 -4.25 6.19
CA ARG A 138 4.56 -4.77 6.43
C ARG A 138 4.06 -4.37 7.82
N LEU A 139 4.90 -4.54 8.83
CA LEU A 139 4.57 -4.13 10.20
C LEU A 139 4.20 -2.65 10.29
N ALA A 140 4.97 -1.77 9.64
CA ALA A 140 4.71 -0.34 9.61
C ALA A 140 3.35 -0.01 8.98
N LYS A 141 2.98 -0.70 7.89
CA LYS A 141 1.67 -0.53 7.24
C LYS A 141 0.51 -1.02 8.11
N MET A 142 0.72 -2.09 8.88
CA MET A 142 -0.31 -2.66 9.77
C MET A 142 -0.48 -1.89 11.07
N ALA A 143 0.62 -1.48 11.71
CA ALA A 143 0.63 -0.90 13.04
C ALA A 143 0.67 0.64 13.03
N GLY A 144 1.21 1.26 11.98
CA GLY A 144 1.48 2.70 11.92
C GLY A 144 0.27 3.57 11.57
N GLY A 145 -0.77 3.00 10.99
CA GLY A 145 -1.89 3.76 10.46
C GLY A 145 -1.52 4.66 9.27
N VAL A 146 -2.46 5.52 8.86
CA VAL A 146 -2.25 6.48 7.77
C VAL A 146 -2.52 7.89 8.27
N ALA A 147 -1.50 8.74 8.26
CA ALA A 147 -1.67 10.16 8.51
C ALA A 147 -2.15 10.87 7.23
N VAL A 148 -3.23 11.63 7.35
CA VAL A 148 -3.79 12.41 6.23
C VAL A 148 -3.59 13.89 6.49
N ILE A 149 -2.70 14.53 5.73
CA ILE A 149 -2.50 15.98 5.78
C ILE A 149 -3.43 16.63 4.75
N LYS A 150 -4.42 17.38 5.23
CA LYS A 150 -5.32 18.15 4.35
C LYS A 150 -4.70 19.49 4.04
N VAL A 151 -4.49 19.78 2.76
CA VAL A 151 -3.93 21.03 2.27
C VAL A 151 -5.02 21.87 1.59
N GLY A 152 -5.10 23.15 1.95
CA GLY A 152 -6.02 24.09 1.34
C GLY A 152 -5.34 25.44 1.13
N ALA A 153 -5.87 26.22 0.17
CA ALA A 153 -5.46 27.59 -0.12
C ALA A 153 -6.61 28.35 -0.77
N ALA A 154 -6.47 29.67 -0.91
CA ALA A 154 -7.47 30.53 -1.55
C ALA A 154 -7.57 30.30 -3.06
N THR A 155 -6.49 29.88 -3.72
CA THR A 155 -6.42 29.59 -5.14
C THR A 155 -5.89 28.20 -5.43
N GLU A 156 -6.23 27.65 -6.60
CA GLU A 156 -5.74 26.33 -7.04
C GLU A 156 -4.21 26.32 -7.21
N THR A 157 -3.64 27.40 -7.72
CA THR A 157 -2.19 27.51 -7.91
C THR A 157 -1.45 27.47 -6.57
N GLU A 158 -1.91 28.26 -5.61
CA GLU A 158 -1.35 28.28 -4.25
C GLU A 158 -1.51 26.94 -3.54
N MET A 159 -2.64 26.27 -3.73
CA MET A 159 -2.87 24.94 -3.19
C MET A 159 -1.89 23.92 -3.77
N LYS A 160 -1.65 23.95 -5.09
CA LYS A 160 -0.66 23.09 -5.75
C LYS A 160 0.76 23.34 -5.24
N GLU A 161 1.14 24.60 -5.10
CA GLU A 161 2.46 24.98 -4.56
C GLU A 161 2.65 24.45 -3.13
N LYS A 162 1.68 24.68 -2.24
CA LYS A 162 1.73 24.16 -0.87
C LYS A 162 1.81 22.65 -0.83
N LYS A 163 1.04 21.95 -1.68
CA LYS A 163 1.07 20.51 -1.79
C LYS A 163 2.45 20.01 -2.19
N LEU A 164 3.05 20.56 -3.25
CA LEU A 164 4.38 20.18 -3.72
C LEU A 164 5.45 20.42 -2.65
N ARG A 165 5.38 21.53 -1.93
CA ARG A 165 6.31 21.85 -0.83
C ARG A 165 6.20 20.85 0.32
N ILE A 166 4.99 20.40 0.65
CA ILE A 166 4.77 19.36 1.67
C ILE A 166 5.27 17.99 1.18
N GLU A 167 5.04 17.65 -0.09
CA GLU A 167 5.53 16.40 -0.69
C GLU A 167 7.08 16.36 -0.69
N ASP A 168 7.72 17.47 -1.00
CA ASP A 168 9.19 17.61 -0.97
C ASP A 168 9.73 17.42 0.46
N ALA A 169 9.15 18.12 1.44
CA ALA A 169 9.51 17.96 2.83
C ALA A 169 9.30 16.52 3.36
N LEU A 170 8.23 15.86 2.93
CA LEU A 170 7.96 14.46 3.30
C LEU A 170 9.00 13.51 2.71
N ASN A 171 9.37 13.70 1.46
CA ASN A 171 10.38 12.87 0.79
C ASN A 171 11.76 13.06 1.42
N ALA A 172 12.14 14.30 1.71
CA ALA A 172 13.38 14.61 2.42
C ALA A 172 13.40 13.98 3.83
N THR A 173 12.28 14.03 4.55
CA THR A 173 12.15 13.42 5.88
C THR A 173 12.27 11.89 5.82
N LYS A 174 11.63 11.24 4.83
CA LYS A 174 11.77 9.79 4.63
C LYS A 174 13.21 9.40 4.38
N ALA A 175 13.88 10.08 3.43
CA ALA A 175 15.28 9.82 3.14
C ALA A 175 16.18 10.01 4.38
N ALA A 176 15.91 11.05 5.18
CA ALA A 176 16.64 11.28 6.42
C ALA A 176 16.45 10.17 7.47
N VAL A 177 15.26 9.58 7.54
CA VAL A 177 14.96 8.46 8.46
C VAL A 177 15.61 7.15 7.97
N GLU A 178 15.63 6.92 6.67
CA GLU A 178 16.12 5.68 6.06
C GLU A 178 17.63 5.67 5.94
N GLU A 179 18.25 6.80 5.52
CA GLU A 179 19.68 6.88 5.17
C GLU A 179 20.50 7.73 6.15
N GLY A 180 19.85 8.45 7.06
CA GLY A 180 20.48 9.40 7.97
C GLY A 180 20.66 10.80 7.34
N ILE A 181 21.43 11.64 8.03
CA ILE A 181 21.66 13.04 7.63
C ILE A 181 23.15 13.37 7.60
N VAL A 182 23.49 14.34 6.76
CA VAL A 182 24.81 14.95 6.69
C VAL A 182 24.70 16.48 6.76
N ALA A 183 25.82 17.18 7.00
CA ALA A 183 25.85 18.63 6.98
C ALA A 183 25.48 19.16 5.58
N GLY A 184 24.50 20.07 5.53
CA GLY A 184 24.00 20.68 4.30
C GLY A 184 24.93 21.75 3.72
N GLY A 185 24.47 22.41 2.65
CA GLY A 185 25.19 23.52 2.03
C GLY A 185 26.53 23.14 1.39
N GLY A 186 26.73 21.86 1.06
CA GLY A 186 28.02 21.39 0.53
C GLY A 186 29.11 21.18 1.58
N THR A 187 28.85 21.46 2.86
CA THR A 187 29.84 21.32 3.96
C THR A 187 30.39 19.91 4.07
N ILE A 188 29.55 18.89 3.78
CA ILE A 188 29.99 17.48 3.80
C ILE A 188 31.16 17.23 2.87
N TYR A 189 31.19 17.83 1.68
CA TYR A 189 32.30 17.65 0.72
C TYR A 189 33.63 18.20 1.25
N VAL A 190 33.57 19.31 1.99
CA VAL A 190 34.74 19.85 2.67
C VAL A 190 35.21 18.93 3.81
N ASN A 191 34.26 18.41 4.56
CA ASN A 191 34.55 17.53 5.70
C ASN A 191 35.16 16.19 5.30
N VAL A 192 34.85 15.67 4.10
CA VAL A 192 35.43 14.39 3.62
C VAL A 192 36.79 14.54 2.95
N ILE A 193 37.26 15.77 2.65
CA ILE A 193 38.58 16.00 2.01
C ILE A 193 39.72 15.27 2.73
N PRO A 194 39.85 15.34 4.08
CA PRO A 194 40.95 14.66 4.77
C PRO A 194 40.87 13.13 4.61
N ALA A 195 39.66 12.56 4.64
CA ALA A 195 39.46 11.12 4.46
C ALA A 195 39.81 10.66 3.04
N VAL A 196 39.38 11.41 2.03
CA VAL A 196 39.72 11.14 0.62
C VAL A 196 41.21 11.28 0.39
N THR A 197 41.86 12.31 0.99
CA THR A 197 43.30 12.51 0.88
C THR A 197 44.11 11.36 1.50
N ALA A 198 43.59 10.79 2.62
CA ALA A 198 44.23 9.63 3.24
C ALA A 198 44.22 8.39 2.32
N LEU A 199 43.14 8.19 1.56
CA LEU A 199 43.02 7.08 0.60
C LEU A 199 44.03 7.15 -0.54
N LEU A 200 44.56 8.35 -0.91
CA LEU A 200 45.59 8.48 -1.92
C LEU A 200 46.89 7.77 -1.54
N ASN A 201 47.10 7.49 -0.26
CA ASN A 201 48.26 6.76 0.22
C ASN A 201 48.06 5.23 0.25
N GLU A 202 46.82 4.78 0.08
CA GLU A 202 46.44 3.36 0.18
C GLU A 202 46.09 2.76 -1.18
N VAL A 203 45.71 3.58 -2.15
CA VAL A 203 45.31 3.16 -3.49
C VAL A 203 46.42 3.52 -4.47
N GLU A 204 47.06 2.50 -5.03
CA GLU A 204 47.98 2.67 -6.18
C GLU A 204 47.13 2.88 -7.44
N GLY A 205 47.34 4.03 -8.12
CA GLY A 205 46.64 4.43 -9.35
C GLY A 205 47.21 3.76 -10.59
#